data_042fc9a9ea91342aaaf637c6833869fc
#
_entry.id   042fc9a9ea91342aaaf637c6833869fc
#
_cell.length_a   1.000
_cell.length_b   1.000
_cell.length_c   1.000
_cell.angle_alpha   90.00
_cell.angle_beta   90.00
_cell.angle_gamma   90.00
#
_symmetry.space_group_name_H-M   'P 1'
#
loop_
_entity.id
_entity.type
_entity.pdbx_description
1 polymer ?
#
loop_
_entity_poly.entity_id
_entity_poly.type
_entity_poly.pdbx_seq_one_letter_code
_entity_poly.pdbx_strand_id
1 'polypeptide(L)'
;MSVFYNRIPCACGTFAPNNKYIIRMKLNAGIITEKLAESKAFYTQVLQFGVTFENDFYLLLHTPNQEAEISFLLPNHPSQQPLFQKPFTQQGVYLTIEVENVDEYYHKLKEQGVPIAIELREEPWGDRHFAIIDPNGIGIDIVTYSAPE
;
A
#
# COMPACT_ATOMS: atom_id res chain seq x y z
N MET A 1 -15.03 4.42 -15.39
CA MET A 1 -14.35 3.32 -16.09
C MET A 1 -14.13 2.23 -15.06
N SER A 2 -14.95 1.18 -15.12
CA SER A 2 -15.02 0.12 -14.11
C SER A 2 -13.85 -0.84 -14.31
N VAL A 3 -12.95 -0.97 -13.34
CA VAL A 3 -11.95 -2.03 -13.34
C VAL A 3 -12.62 -3.28 -12.77
N PHE A 4 -13.15 -4.11 -13.65
CA PHE A 4 -13.66 -5.42 -13.28
C PHE A 4 -12.52 -6.33 -12.82
N TYR A 5 -12.46 -6.63 -11.54
CA TYR A 5 -11.76 -7.80 -11.04
C TYR A 5 -12.59 -9.03 -11.44
N ASN A 6 -12.36 -9.52 -12.65
CA ASN A 6 -12.91 -10.81 -13.08
C ASN A 6 -12.16 -11.91 -12.30
N ARG A 7 -12.74 -12.36 -11.19
CA ARG A 7 -12.38 -13.68 -10.64
C ARG A 7 -12.86 -14.72 -11.65
N ILE A 8 -11.93 -15.28 -12.40
CA ILE A 8 -12.17 -16.42 -13.29
C ILE A 8 -12.70 -17.58 -12.42
N PRO A 9 -13.92 -18.10 -12.66
CA PRO A 9 -14.34 -19.32 -11.98
C PRO A 9 -13.42 -20.46 -12.40
N CYS A 10 -12.78 -21.09 -11.42
CA CYS A 10 -11.94 -22.26 -11.62
C CYS A 10 -12.82 -23.39 -12.15
N ALA A 11 -12.77 -23.63 -13.47
CA ALA A 11 -13.35 -24.82 -14.06
C ALA A 11 -12.63 -26.04 -13.43
N CYS A 12 -13.40 -26.87 -12.77
CA CYS A 12 -12.97 -28.12 -12.14
C CYS A 12 -12.43 -29.07 -13.20
N GLY A 13 -11.13 -29.00 -13.45
CA GLY A 13 -10.37 -30.00 -14.15
C GLY A 13 -9.35 -30.56 -13.17
N THR A 14 -9.47 -31.86 -12.86
CA THR A 14 -8.55 -32.61 -12.02
C THR A 14 -7.17 -32.71 -12.69
N PHE A 15 -6.37 -31.65 -12.57
CA PHE A 15 -4.93 -31.73 -12.72
C PHE A 15 -4.32 -31.78 -11.34
N ALA A 16 -3.86 -32.94 -10.90
CA ALA A 16 -2.94 -33.02 -9.77
C ALA A 16 -1.67 -32.26 -10.17
N PRO A 17 -1.36 -31.13 -9.50
CA PRO A 17 -0.10 -30.46 -9.81
C PRO A 17 1.03 -31.35 -9.30
N ASN A 18 1.94 -31.72 -10.19
CA ASN A 18 3.26 -32.21 -9.82
C ASN A 18 3.99 -31.07 -9.07
N ASN A 19 3.75 -30.99 -7.77
CA ASN A 19 4.18 -29.91 -6.91
C ASN A 19 5.62 -30.12 -6.46
N LYS A 20 6.60 -29.92 -7.38
CA LYS A 20 8.01 -30.02 -7.01
C LYS A 20 8.66 -28.69 -6.59
N TYR A 21 8.04 -27.52 -6.85
CA TYR A 21 8.63 -26.22 -6.44
C TYR A 21 7.53 -25.19 -6.18
N ILE A 22 7.04 -25.11 -4.95
CA ILE A 22 6.31 -23.91 -4.52
C ILE A 22 7.36 -22.81 -4.28
N ILE A 23 7.49 -21.87 -5.22
CA ILE A 23 8.28 -20.66 -5.00
C ILE A 23 7.48 -19.79 -4.06
N ARG A 24 7.97 -19.58 -2.83
CA ARG A 24 7.40 -18.58 -1.92
C ARG A 24 7.84 -17.21 -2.40
N MET A 25 6.88 -16.39 -2.80
CA MET A 25 7.11 -15.00 -3.21
C MET A 25 6.43 -14.05 -2.21
N LYS A 26 7.13 -12.97 -1.87
CA LYS A 26 6.59 -11.83 -1.11
C LYS A 26 6.78 -10.60 -1.97
N LEU A 27 5.72 -9.87 -2.21
CA LEU A 27 5.77 -8.58 -2.91
C LEU A 27 5.86 -7.47 -1.87
N ASN A 28 6.79 -6.53 -2.05
CA ASN A 28 6.73 -5.24 -1.40
C ASN A 28 6.86 -4.12 -2.45
N ALA A 29 6.33 -2.94 -2.14
CA ALA A 29 6.51 -1.75 -2.96
C ALA A 29 7.75 -0.99 -2.49
N GLY A 30 8.55 -0.48 -3.43
CA GLY A 30 9.70 0.37 -3.13
C GLY A 30 9.54 1.74 -3.79
N ILE A 31 9.69 2.80 -3.00
CA ILE A 31 9.58 4.20 -3.44
C ILE A 31 10.94 4.86 -3.32
N ILE A 32 11.46 5.35 -4.44
CA ILE A 32 12.73 6.10 -4.45
C ILE A 32 12.40 7.57 -4.21
N THR A 33 12.84 8.11 -3.06
CA THR A 33 12.48 9.45 -2.62
C THR A 33 13.54 10.05 -1.72
N GLU A 34 13.65 11.39 -1.71
CA GLU A 34 14.47 12.13 -0.75
C GLU A 34 13.80 12.29 0.63
N LYS A 35 12.51 11.91 0.75
CA LYS A 35 11.67 12.15 1.93
C LYS A 35 11.60 10.94 2.87
N LEU A 36 12.76 10.35 3.24
CA LEU A 36 12.77 9.17 4.13
C LEU A 36 12.21 9.48 5.51
N ALA A 37 12.60 10.60 6.10
CA ALA A 37 12.17 10.98 7.44
C ALA A 37 10.67 11.31 7.50
N GLU A 38 10.17 12.06 6.53
CA GLU A 38 8.75 12.40 6.40
C GLU A 38 7.91 11.14 6.13
N SER A 39 8.38 10.24 5.27
CA SER A 39 7.73 8.97 5.00
C SER A 39 7.68 8.11 6.27
N LYS A 40 8.80 7.99 7.00
CA LYS A 40 8.82 7.27 8.28
C LYS A 40 7.79 7.85 9.25
N ALA A 41 7.81 9.17 9.47
CA ALA A 41 6.89 9.83 10.38
C ALA A 41 5.42 9.58 9.99
N PHE A 42 5.07 9.75 8.72
CA PHE A 42 3.72 9.55 8.23
C PHE A 42 3.25 8.09 8.42
N TYR A 43 4.01 7.12 7.90
CA TYR A 43 3.59 5.72 7.95
C TYR A 43 3.55 5.16 9.37
N THR A 44 4.48 5.58 10.26
CA THR A 44 4.48 5.09 11.65
C THR A 44 3.47 5.80 12.54
N GLN A 45 3.29 7.12 12.40
CA GLN A 45 2.43 7.90 13.30
C GLN A 45 0.97 7.92 12.84
N VAL A 46 0.73 8.00 11.53
CA VAL A 46 -0.64 8.05 10.96
C VAL A 46 -1.18 6.65 10.72
N LEU A 47 -0.42 5.80 10.01
CA LEU A 47 -0.86 4.46 9.59
C LEU A 47 -0.43 3.35 10.57
N GLN A 48 0.34 3.68 11.61
CA GLN A 48 0.80 2.75 12.65
C GLN A 48 1.66 1.58 12.12
N PHE A 49 2.37 1.80 11.02
CA PHE A 49 3.33 0.83 10.51
C PHE A 49 4.52 0.68 11.48
N GLY A 50 5.07 -0.52 11.54
CA GLY A 50 6.31 -0.79 12.26
C GLY A 50 7.53 -0.67 11.35
N VAL A 51 8.71 -0.41 11.96
CA VAL A 51 9.99 -0.39 11.24
C VAL A 51 10.58 -1.79 11.25
N THR A 52 10.78 -2.38 10.07
CA THR A 52 11.48 -3.66 9.90
C THR A 52 12.99 -3.44 9.84
N PHE A 53 13.42 -2.42 9.09
CA PHE A 53 14.84 -2.09 8.91
C PHE A 53 15.00 -0.62 8.54
N GLU A 54 16.11 0.00 8.96
CA GLU A 54 16.46 1.38 8.64
C GLU A 54 17.98 1.56 8.63
N ASN A 55 18.47 2.33 7.67
CA ASN A 55 19.83 2.87 7.66
C ASN A 55 19.84 4.27 7.01
N ASP A 56 21.02 4.80 6.67
CA ASP A 56 21.19 6.16 6.16
C ASP A 56 20.47 6.44 4.82
N PHE A 57 20.16 5.40 4.04
CA PHE A 57 19.60 5.54 2.70
C PHE A 57 18.40 4.65 2.39
N TYR A 58 18.01 3.77 3.30
CA TYR A 58 16.95 2.80 3.11
C TYR A 58 16.09 2.63 4.36
N LEU A 59 14.79 2.60 4.17
CA LEU A 59 13.79 2.37 5.19
C LEU A 59 12.83 1.29 4.73
N LEU A 60 12.63 0.24 5.52
CA LEU A 60 11.65 -0.83 5.31
C LEU A 60 10.63 -0.82 6.44
N LEU A 61 9.37 -0.67 6.09
CA LEU A 61 8.23 -0.66 7.01
C LEU A 61 7.32 -1.84 6.75
N HIS A 62 6.61 -2.30 7.79
CA HIS A 62 5.59 -3.33 7.71
C HIS A 62 4.24 -2.82 8.23
N THR A 63 3.14 -3.35 7.70
CA THR A 63 1.78 -3.13 8.23
C THR A 63 1.67 -3.61 9.69
N PRO A 64 0.72 -3.11 10.50
CA PRO A 64 0.57 -3.53 11.89
C PRO A 64 0.46 -5.05 12.09
N ASN A 65 -0.18 -5.75 11.15
CA ASN A 65 -0.32 -7.22 11.14
C ASN A 65 0.87 -7.96 10.48
N GLN A 66 1.89 -7.25 10.00
CA GLN A 66 3.10 -7.76 9.35
C GLN A 66 2.85 -8.58 8.05
N GLU A 67 1.69 -8.40 7.42
CA GLU A 67 1.34 -9.12 6.19
C GLU A 67 1.90 -8.46 4.93
N ALA A 68 2.14 -7.15 4.97
CA ALA A 68 2.69 -6.39 3.85
C ALA A 68 3.84 -5.47 4.27
N GLU A 69 4.67 -5.11 3.31
CA GLU A 69 5.80 -4.20 3.51
C GLU A 69 5.84 -3.14 2.42
N ILE A 70 6.39 -1.98 2.79
CA ILE A 70 6.75 -0.90 1.87
C ILE A 70 8.14 -0.40 2.22
N SER A 71 8.95 -0.07 1.20
CA SER A 71 10.28 0.46 1.40
C SER A 71 10.48 1.83 0.75
N PHE A 72 11.37 2.61 1.32
CA PHE A 72 11.78 3.91 0.82
C PHE A 72 13.29 3.93 0.67
N LEU A 73 13.77 4.47 -0.44
CA LEU A 73 15.19 4.47 -0.82
C LEU A 73 15.60 5.87 -1.28
N LEU A 74 16.75 6.37 -0.81
CA LEU A 74 17.30 7.62 -1.33
C LEU A 74 17.70 7.49 -2.80
N PRO A 75 17.38 8.50 -3.65
CA PRO A 75 17.78 8.48 -5.05
C PRO A 75 19.30 8.62 -5.19
N ASN A 76 19.82 8.16 -6.31
CA ASN A 76 21.24 8.29 -6.72
C ASN A 76 22.24 7.68 -5.70
N HIS A 77 21.81 6.78 -4.81
CA HIS A 77 22.71 6.16 -3.87
C HIS A 77 23.70 5.23 -4.60
N PRO A 78 25.03 5.36 -4.35
CA PRO A 78 26.07 4.68 -5.13
C PRO A 78 26.06 3.15 -5.03
N SER A 79 25.44 2.58 -3.98
CA SER A 79 25.28 1.14 -3.84
C SER A 79 24.21 0.56 -4.78
N GLN A 80 23.37 1.41 -5.39
CA GLN A 80 22.26 0.98 -6.21
C GLN A 80 22.61 0.98 -7.70
N GLN A 81 22.07 0.01 -8.43
CA GLN A 81 22.17 -0.02 -9.88
C GLN A 81 21.36 1.13 -10.52
N PRO A 82 21.70 1.61 -11.73
CA PRO A 82 21.04 2.75 -12.39
C PRO A 82 19.51 2.63 -12.46
N LEU A 83 18.98 1.42 -12.54
CA LEU A 83 17.53 1.16 -12.56
C LEU A 83 16.82 1.66 -11.30
N PHE A 84 17.51 1.65 -10.14
CA PHE A 84 16.97 2.01 -8.82
C PHE A 84 17.50 3.35 -8.30
N GLN A 85 17.96 4.24 -9.16
CA GLN A 85 18.54 5.53 -8.77
C GLN A 85 17.61 6.73 -9.01
N LYS A 86 16.70 6.63 -9.97
CA LYS A 86 15.83 7.76 -10.32
C LYS A 86 14.69 7.91 -9.33
N PRO A 87 14.46 9.14 -8.80
CA PRO A 87 13.37 9.37 -7.86
C PRO A 87 12.00 9.17 -8.50
N PHE A 88 11.03 8.79 -7.67
CA PHE A 88 9.62 8.76 -8.03
C PHE A 88 9.10 10.17 -8.37
N THR A 89 8.35 10.31 -9.45
CA THR A 89 7.88 11.59 -10.00
C THR A 89 6.41 11.90 -9.69
N GLN A 90 5.84 11.30 -8.68
CA GLN A 90 4.50 11.60 -8.10
C GLN A 90 3.30 11.26 -8.99
N GLN A 91 3.44 10.39 -10.00
CA GLN A 91 2.33 10.03 -10.89
C GLN A 91 2.28 8.54 -11.20
N GLY A 92 1.05 8.02 -11.35
CA GLY A 92 0.79 6.68 -11.88
C GLY A 92 0.89 5.54 -10.86
N VAL A 93 1.03 5.85 -9.56
CA VAL A 93 1.03 4.86 -8.47
C VAL A 93 0.06 5.32 -7.38
N TYR A 94 -0.71 4.40 -6.87
CA TYR A 94 -1.49 4.54 -5.64
C TYR A 94 -1.37 3.26 -4.81
N LEU A 95 -1.67 3.36 -3.54
CA LEU A 95 -1.73 2.22 -2.62
C LEU A 95 -3.17 1.99 -2.19
N THR A 96 -3.53 0.73 -1.95
CA THR A 96 -4.81 0.38 -1.33
C THR A 96 -4.53 -0.31 -0.01
N ILE A 97 -5.19 0.15 1.04
CA ILE A 97 -5.17 -0.45 2.37
C ILE A 97 -6.59 -0.92 2.69
N GLU A 98 -6.76 -2.23 2.76
CA GLU A 98 -8.01 -2.83 3.21
C GLU A 98 -8.06 -2.82 4.74
N VAL A 99 -9.17 -2.36 5.30
CA VAL A 99 -9.45 -2.35 6.74
C VAL A 99 -10.82 -2.97 7.02
N GLU A 100 -10.99 -3.54 8.21
CA GLU A 100 -12.26 -4.16 8.61
C GLU A 100 -13.40 -3.14 8.78
N ASN A 101 -13.07 -1.93 9.27
CA ASN A 101 -14.03 -0.87 9.55
C ASN A 101 -13.50 0.48 9.07
N VAL A 102 -13.82 0.82 7.83
CA VAL A 102 -13.35 2.07 7.20
C VAL A 102 -13.94 3.32 7.86
N ASP A 103 -15.18 3.26 8.39
CA ASP A 103 -15.82 4.38 9.07
C ASP A 103 -15.06 4.76 10.34
N GLU A 104 -14.72 3.78 11.18
CA GLU A 104 -13.94 4.00 12.39
C GLU A 104 -12.55 4.55 12.06
N TYR A 105 -11.90 3.99 11.04
CA TYR A 105 -10.57 4.41 10.63
C TYR A 105 -10.58 5.84 10.06
N TYR A 106 -11.60 6.21 9.28
CA TYR A 106 -11.83 7.57 8.78
C TYR A 106 -11.97 8.57 9.93
N HIS A 107 -12.84 8.30 10.92
CA HIS A 107 -13.03 9.19 12.06
C HIS A 107 -11.75 9.35 12.88
N LYS A 108 -11.04 8.26 13.13
CA LYS A 108 -9.74 8.28 13.82
C LYS A 108 -8.73 9.19 13.12
N LEU A 109 -8.55 9.07 11.80
CA LEU A 109 -7.60 9.89 11.06
C LEU A 109 -8.04 11.37 11.02
N LYS A 110 -9.32 11.62 10.89
CA LYS A 110 -9.90 12.97 10.90
C LYS A 110 -9.71 13.66 12.26
N GLU A 111 -9.90 12.95 13.36
CA GLU A 111 -9.64 13.44 14.73
C GLU A 111 -8.15 13.74 14.96
N GLN A 112 -7.26 13.00 14.34
CA GLN A 112 -5.81 13.25 14.34
C GLN A 112 -5.40 14.45 13.47
N GLY A 113 -6.34 15.07 12.74
CA GLY A 113 -6.07 16.19 11.85
C GLY A 113 -5.41 15.79 10.53
N VAL A 114 -5.49 14.52 10.13
CA VAL A 114 -4.96 14.05 8.83
C VAL A 114 -5.81 14.64 7.71
N PRO A 115 -5.21 15.30 6.70
CA PRO A 115 -5.95 15.81 5.55
C PRO A 115 -6.59 14.67 4.74
N ILE A 116 -7.89 14.75 4.53
CA ILE A 116 -8.65 13.80 3.72
C ILE A 116 -8.68 14.30 2.28
N ALA A 117 -8.21 13.51 1.34
CA ALA A 117 -8.17 13.84 -0.08
C ALA A 117 -9.48 13.45 -0.81
N ILE A 118 -10.09 12.33 -0.42
CA ILE A 118 -11.42 11.92 -0.85
C ILE A 118 -12.21 11.58 0.41
N GLU A 119 -13.34 12.28 0.60
CA GLU A 119 -14.23 12.04 1.75
C GLU A 119 -14.83 10.64 1.72
N LEU A 120 -15.13 10.11 2.92
CA LEU A 120 -15.73 8.79 3.08
C LEU A 120 -17.03 8.67 2.29
N ARG A 121 -17.11 7.67 1.44
CA ARG A 121 -18.27 7.44 0.57
C ARG A 121 -18.42 5.96 0.24
N GLU A 122 -19.61 5.61 -0.21
CA GLU A 122 -19.94 4.31 -0.75
C GLU A 122 -20.02 4.40 -2.28
N GLU A 123 -19.44 3.42 -2.96
CA GLU A 123 -19.46 3.33 -4.41
C GLU A 123 -20.69 2.50 -4.89
N PRO A 124 -21.15 2.69 -6.12
CA PRO A 124 -22.32 1.97 -6.63
C PRO A 124 -22.21 0.43 -6.64
N TRP A 125 -20.97 -0.08 -6.54
CA TRP A 125 -20.69 -1.52 -6.45
C TRP A 125 -20.53 -2.02 -5.01
N GLY A 126 -20.79 -1.15 -4.00
CA GLY A 126 -20.87 -1.50 -2.59
C GLY A 126 -19.60 -1.28 -1.76
N ASP A 127 -18.47 -0.97 -2.39
CA ASP A 127 -17.24 -0.67 -1.65
C ASP A 127 -17.35 0.67 -0.93
N ARG A 128 -16.89 0.70 0.31
CA ARG A 128 -16.89 1.91 1.13
C ARG A 128 -15.47 2.34 1.42
N HIS A 129 -15.11 3.57 1.06
CA HIS A 129 -13.73 4.03 1.09
C HIS A 129 -13.57 5.53 1.31
N PHE A 130 -12.35 5.94 1.60
CA PHE A 130 -11.85 7.32 1.58
C PHE A 130 -10.39 7.32 1.16
N ALA A 131 -9.82 8.48 0.83
CA ALA A 131 -8.41 8.55 0.48
C ALA A 131 -7.67 9.67 1.21
N ILE A 132 -6.38 9.42 1.45
CA ILE A 132 -5.40 10.37 1.95
C ILE A 132 -4.20 10.40 1.00
N ILE A 133 -3.29 11.37 1.21
CA ILE A 133 -2.07 11.48 0.40
C ILE A 133 -0.85 11.40 1.33
N ASP A 134 0.12 10.58 0.96
CA ASP A 134 1.38 10.46 1.69
C ASP A 134 2.34 11.64 1.39
N PRO A 135 3.47 11.80 2.14
CA PRO A 135 4.44 12.87 1.91
C PRO A 135 5.07 12.88 0.51
N ASN A 136 5.03 11.77 -0.21
CA ASN A 136 5.57 11.65 -1.57
C ASN A 136 4.54 12.01 -2.65
N GLY A 137 3.30 12.34 -2.27
CA GLY A 137 2.21 12.63 -3.20
C GLY A 137 1.50 11.37 -3.71
N ILE A 138 1.70 10.23 -3.06
CA ILE A 138 1.05 8.96 -3.40
C ILE A 138 -0.34 8.94 -2.75
N GLY A 139 -1.38 8.72 -3.56
CA GLY A 139 -2.73 8.47 -3.07
C GLY A 139 -2.80 7.13 -2.34
N ILE A 140 -3.38 7.14 -1.15
CA ILE A 140 -3.66 5.93 -0.36
C ILE A 140 -5.17 5.81 -0.24
N ASP A 141 -5.73 4.82 -0.91
CA ASP A 141 -7.13 4.45 -0.85
C ASP A 141 -7.35 3.49 0.32
N ILE A 142 -8.19 3.88 1.28
CA ILE A 142 -8.50 3.07 2.47
C ILE A 142 -9.93 2.57 2.31
N VAL A 143 -10.10 1.26 2.28
CA VAL A 143 -11.33 0.61 1.84
C VAL A 143 -11.76 -0.52 2.75
N THR A 144 -13.08 -0.67 2.90
CA THR A 144 -13.72 -1.92 3.32
C THR A 144 -14.54 -2.43 2.14
N TYR A 145 -14.19 -3.62 1.65
CA TYR A 145 -14.92 -4.24 0.55
C TYR A 145 -16.24 -4.82 1.05
N SER A 146 -17.31 -4.62 0.28
CA SER A 146 -18.56 -5.35 0.52
C SER A 146 -18.34 -6.84 0.25
N ALA A 147 -18.99 -7.69 1.06
CA ALA A 147 -19.02 -9.11 0.75
C ALA A 147 -19.69 -9.31 -0.63
N PRO A 148 -19.14 -10.15 -1.51
CA PRO A 148 -19.81 -10.48 -2.76
C PRO A 148 -21.15 -11.12 -2.45
N GLU A 149 -22.23 -10.58 -3.04
CA GLU A 149 -23.58 -11.20 -3.03
C GLU A 149 -23.58 -12.55 -3.76
#